data_724727765a70c72876328d44a3c79d01
#
_entry.id   724727765a70c72876328d44a3c79d01
#
_cell.length_a   1.000
_cell.length_b   1.000
_cell.length_c   1.000
_cell.angle_alpha   90.00
_cell.angle_beta   90.00
_cell.angle_gamma   90.00
#
_symmetry.space_group_name_H-M   'P 1'
#
loop_
_entity.id
_entity.type
_entity.pdbx_description
1 polymer ?
#
loop_
_entity_poly.entity_id
_entity_poly.type
_entity_poly.pdbx_seq_one_letter_code
_entity_poly.pdbx_strand_id
1 'polypeptide(L)'
;MNRHTEAGAAAVLGTTDVLVVGAGPTGLMLGCELRARGVECTLVDAAPHIDRRTRAVMVHAASLEALESLGLRDAVERHGVRQERVSFHTHHGAVHTVEFAGLDTPFPYYVNVPQPEVEEVLAAAFVACGGRLVRGVQYNSQREDPSGTYVEAELTGPEGFLVMRAAYLVGADGASSTVREGLGIPFPGVTYPMSYLLAEGQPLHRPEPGASSMYIGPGGAVSLLPLPGGAVRVAGPVSSQSLGRGAQVSAAEFAAAVGQLGFGDTLALGSVDRLAHYQVHERLADHFRMGRTALAGDAAHLNSPAGGQAMNTGFADAAALAWRLEALGRGAGTDLLADYARERRAAAADVARTTGVLGLLQDMRDATGADAQRRVREALGGVAEAWSQLYTTYGRPADAPLPRRETHRLDVGARLPGQVPPGDHHVLLHHPAVPAPLRALPAEVAGERPVHQGTLTSRQASWLPVGAGAVLVRPDRHVAAVLPARQPDPAPGAHRIHAEASL
;
A
#
# COMPACT_ATOMS: atom_id res chain seq x y z
N MET A 1 -27.16 28.12 42.15
CA MET A 1 -26.40 29.03 41.28
C MET A 1 -25.80 28.15 40.16
N ASN A 2 -26.61 27.90 39.12
CA ASN A 2 -26.22 27.11 37.96
C ASN A 2 -25.38 27.98 37.05
N ARG A 3 -24.11 27.67 36.94
CA ARG A 3 -23.29 28.15 35.81
C ARG A 3 -23.46 27.15 34.66
N HIS A 4 -24.43 27.42 33.78
CA HIS A 4 -24.37 26.91 32.42
C HIS A 4 -23.17 27.58 31.75
N THR A 5 -22.08 26.83 31.58
CA THR A 5 -21.00 27.19 30.65
C THR A 5 -21.65 27.22 29.26
N GLU A 6 -21.78 28.41 28.70
CA GLU A 6 -22.07 28.59 27.28
C GLU A 6 -21.03 27.80 26.48
N ALA A 7 -21.45 26.73 25.83
CA ALA A 7 -20.64 26.06 24.84
C ALA A 7 -20.38 27.10 23.74
N GLY A 8 -19.16 27.60 23.66
CA GLY A 8 -18.76 28.50 22.60
C GLY A 8 -19.14 27.90 21.26
N ALA A 9 -19.76 28.71 20.39
CA ALA A 9 -20.14 28.26 19.06
C ALA A 9 -18.92 27.68 18.34
N ALA A 10 -19.03 26.43 17.90
CA ALA A 10 -17.97 25.74 17.17
C ALA A 10 -17.56 26.57 15.94
N ALA A 11 -16.28 26.89 15.83
CA ALA A 11 -15.78 27.57 14.64
C ALA A 11 -15.84 26.61 13.44
N VAL A 12 -16.45 27.05 12.35
CA VAL A 12 -16.54 26.24 11.13
C VAL A 12 -15.22 26.33 10.38
N LEU A 13 -14.48 25.22 10.30
CA LEU A 13 -13.23 25.14 9.54
C LEU A 13 -13.46 25.24 8.02
N GLY A 14 -14.67 24.95 7.55
CA GLY A 14 -15.10 25.06 6.17
C GLY A 14 -15.79 23.80 5.62
N THR A 15 -15.88 23.76 4.31
CA THR A 15 -16.38 22.62 3.52
C THR A 15 -15.30 22.13 2.58
N THR A 16 -15.35 20.84 2.21
CA THR A 16 -14.45 20.23 1.23
C THR A 16 -15.16 19.04 0.57
N ASP A 17 -14.74 18.60 -0.61
CA ASP A 17 -15.32 17.39 -1.20
C ASP A 17 -14.91 16.16 -0.39
N VAL A 18 -13.62 16.06 -0.01
CA VAL A 18 -13.10 14.95 0.77
C VAL A 18 -12.30 15.45 1.98
N LEU A 19 -12.69 15.00 3.17
CA LEU A 19 -11.90 15.16 4.38
C LEU A 19 -11.08 13.89 4.61
N VAL A 20 -9.76 14.01 4.66
CA VAL A 20 -8.86 12.91 5.02
C VAL A 20 -8.34 13.14 6.43
N VAL A 21 -8.57 12.19 7.31
CA VAL A 21 -8.06 12.19 8.69
C VAL A 21 -6.79 11.36 8.75
N GLY A 22 -5.68 12.00 9.05
CA GLY A 22 -4.33 11.43 9.03
C GLY A 22 -3.51 11.88 7.82
N ALA A 23 -2.38 12.54 8.07
CA ALA A 23 -1.41 12.98 7.05
C ALA A 23 -0.10 12.16 7.15
N GLY A 24 -0.24 10.85 7.38
CA GLY A 24 0.80 9.85 7.13
C GLY A 24 0.91 9.49 5.64
N PRO A 25 1.74 8.51 5.26
CA PRO A 25 2.00 8.18 3.86
C PRO A 25 0.73 7.92 3.04
N THR A 26 -0.21 7.15 3.58
CA THR A 26 -1.48 6.81 2.90
C THR A 26 -2.36 8.03 2.67
N GLY A 27 -2.57 8.86 3.71
CA GLY A 27 -3.39 10.06 3.60
C GLY A 27 -2.79 11.09 2.65
N LEU A 28 -1.47 11.30 2.71
CA LEU A 28 -0.76 12.21 1.79
C LEU A 28 -0.80 11.70 0.35
N MET A 29 -0.60 10.41 0.12
CA MET A 29 -0.74 9.81 -1.21
C MET A 29 -2.14 9.99 -1.76
N LEU A 30 -3.18 9.73 -0.95
CA LEU A 30 -4.58 9.97 -1.32
C LEU A 30 -4.82 11.45 -1.65
N GLY A 31 -4.29 12.36 -0.84
CA GLY A 31 -4.39 13.79 -1.11
C GLY A 31 -3.80 14.18 -2.45
N CYS A 32 -2.59 13.70 -2.78
CA CYS A 32 -1.96 13.94 -4.07
C CYS A 32 -2.78 13.36 -5.23
N GLU A 33 -3.28 12.13 -5.11
CA GLU A 33 -4.14 11.48 -6.10
C GLU A 33 -5.46 12.24 -6.34
N LEU A 34 -6.10 12.73 -5.27
CA LEU A 34 -7.33 13.53 -5.35
C LEU A 34 -7.07 14.89 -6.03
N ARG A 35 -6.00 15.58 -5.64
CA ARG A 35 -5.65 16.89 -6.25
C ARG A 35 -5.27 16.75 -7.72
N ALA A 36 -4.56 15.70 -8.10
CA ALA A 36 -4.26 15.41 -9.50
C ALA A 36 -5.54 15.22 -10.35
N ARG A 37 -6.64 14.77 -9.72
CA ARG A 37 -7.97 14.61 -10.35
C ARG A 37 -8.88 15.83 -10.22
N GLY A 38 -8.39 16.93 -9.65
CA GLY A 38 -9.17 18.14 -9.45
C GLY A 38 -10.21 18.09 -8.33
N VAL A 39 -10.16 17.07 -7.45
CA VAL A 39 -11.03 16.95 -6.29
C VAL A 39 -10.51 17.82 -5.16
N GLU A 40 -11.37 18.64 -4.56
CA GLU A 40 -11.00 19.41 -3.38
C GLU A 40 -10.90 18.52 -2.15
N CYS A 41 -9.74 18.54 -1.49
CA CYS A 41 -9.57 17.79 -0.27
C CYS A 41 -8.78 18.57 0.80
N THR A 42 -9.18 18.32 2.04
CA THR A 42 -8.49 18.80 3.21
C THR A 42 -7.95 17.61 3.99
N LEU A 43 -6.66 17.65 4.32
CA LEU A 43 -6.02 16.70 5.22
C LEU A 43 -5.89 17.34 6.60
N VAL A 44 -6.32 16.61 7.65
CA VAL A 44 -6.10 16.98 9.04
C VAL A 44 -5.24 15.93 9.73
N ASP A 45 -4.33 16.36 10.61
CA ASP A 45 -3.48 15.46 11.38
C ASP A 45 -3.29 15.99 12.80
N ALA A 46 -3.42 15.12 13.80
CA ALA A 46 -3.22 15.47 15.20
C ALA A 46 -1.78 15.85 15.51
N ALA A 47 -0.80 15.28 14.80
CA ALA A 47 0.60 15.61 14.96
C ALA A 47 0.91 17.00 14.34
N PRO A 48 1.57 17.92 15.06
CA PRO A 48 1.94 19.24 14.53
C PRO A 48 3.05 19.14 13.47
N HIS A 49 3.81 18.05 13.44
CA HIS A 49 4.92 17.83 12.54
C HIS A 49 4.96 16.38 12.07
N ILE A 50 5.72 16.11 11.02
CA ILE A 50 6.02 14.75 10.55
C ILE A 50 6.73 13.99 11.67
N ASP A 51 6.27 12.78 11.93
CA ASP A 51 6.86 11.88 12.91
C ASP A 51 8.19 11.32 12.40
N ARG A 52 9.28 11.75 12.99
CA ARG A 52 10.65 11.32 12.62
C ARG A 52 11.01 9.92 13.14
N ARG A 53 10.09 9.25 13.84
CA ARG A 53 10.33 7.85 14.25
C ARG A 53 10.44 6.96 13.03
N THR A 54 11.38 6.06 13.11
CA THR A 54 11.67 5.08 12.07
C THR A 54 10.55 4.05 11.96
N ARG A 55 9.91 3.98 10.81
CA ARG A 55 8.81 3.05 10.49
C ARG A 55 9.11 2.30 9.18
N ALA A 56 8.25 2.38 8.16
CA ALA A 56 8.49 1.79 6.87
C ALA A 56 9.73 2.37 6.17
N VAL A 57 10.33 1.59 5.29
CA VAL A 57 11.46 2.02 4.43
C VAL A 57 11.31 1.58 2.99
N MET A 58 10.62 0.48 2.70
CA MET A 58 10.62 -0.10 1.35
C MET A 58 9.49 0.50 0.51
N VAL A 59 9.84 1.04 -0.65
CA VAL A 59 8.88 1.45 -1.69
C VAL A 59 9.04 0.50 -2.86
N HIS A 60 8.02 -0.32 -3.10
CA HIS A 60 8.04 -1.37 -4.11
C HIS A 60 7.60 -0.89 -5.49
N ALA A 61 7.80 -1.72 -6.51
CA ALA A 61 7.59 -1.39 -7.91
C ALA A 61 6.19 -0.84 -8.22
N ALA A 62 5.11 -1.43 -7.68
CA ALA A 62 3.76 -0.89 -7.90
C ALA A 62 3.56 0.50 -7.32
N SER A 63 4.19 0.79 -6.17
CA SER A 63 4.17 2.13 -5.57
C SER A 63 5.04 3.12 -6.35
N LEU A 64 6.16 2.67 -6.91
CA LEU A 64 6.98 3.50 -7.82
C LEU A 64 6.20 3.86 -9.09
N GLU A 65 5.41 2.94 -9.65
CA GLU A 65 4.51 3.23 -10.76
C GLU A 65 3.43 4.26 -10.40
N ALA A 66 2.87 4.18 -9.18
CA ALA A 66 1.87 5.14 -8.70
C ALA A 66 2.50 6.52 -8.48
N LEU A 67 3.68 6.59 -7.88
CA LEU A 67 4.45 7.84 -7.71
C LEU A 67 4.85 8.45 -9.05
N GLU A 68 5.23 7.63 -10.05
CA GLU A 68 5.53 8.09 -11.41
C GLU A 68 4.33 8.74 -12.07
N SER A 69 3.13 8.17 -11.89
CA SER A 69 1.88 8.75 -12.42
C SER A 69 1.60 10.16 -11.88
N LEU A 70 2.11 10.47 -10.68
CA LEU A 70 2.03 11.78 -10.06
C LEU A 70 3.26 12.67 -10.33
N GLY A 71 4.28 12.16 -11.07
CA GLY A 71 5.55 12.86 -11.28
C GLY A 71 6.44 12.96 -10.03
N LEU A 72 6.21 12.12 -9.02
CA LEU A 72 6.88 12.20 -7.70
C LEU A 72 7.96 11.12 -7.49
N ARG A 73 8.06 10.13 -8.38
CA ARG A 73 9.00 9.02 -8.24
C ARG A 73 10.44 9.49 -8.05
N ASP A 74 10.94 10.34 -8.96
CA ASP A 74 12.33 10.86 -8.90
C ASP A 74 12.58 11.64 -7.61
N ALA A 75 11.58 12.35 -7.11
CA ALA A 75 11.70 13.09 -5.85
C ALA A 75 11.87 12.14 -4.65
N VAL A 76 11.13 11.04 -4.61
CA VAL A 76 11.24 10.02 -3.56
C VAL A 76 12.56 9.24 -3.70
N GLU A 77 12.94 8.83 -4.90
CA GLU A 77 14.18 8.05 -5.14
C GLU A 77 15.45 8.81 -4.75
N ARG A 78 15.49 10.14 -4.88
CA ARG A 78 16.64 10.95 -4.45
C ARG A 78 16.94 10.84 -2.95
N HIS A 79 15.95 10.48 -2.15
CA HIS A 79 16.08 10.29 -0.70
C HIS A 79 16.26 8.81 -0.30
N GLY A 80 16.45 7.92 -1.27
CA GLY A 80 16.53 6.49 -1.04
C GLY A 80 17.74 5.81 -1.65
N VAL A 81 17.82 4.51 -1.43
CA VAL A 81 18.84 3.61 -2.03
C VAL A 81 18.13 2.50 -2.78
N ARG A 82 18.37 2.44 -4.09
CA ARG A 82 17.81 1.42 -4.97
C ARG A 82 18.36 0.04 -4.62
N GLN A 83 17.47 -0.95 -4.61
CA GLN A 83 17.78 -2.34 -4.34
C GLN A 83 17.20 -3.21 -5.45
N GLU A 84 18.02 -4.06 -6.02
CA GLU A 84 17.66 -4.93 -7.15
C GLU A 84 17.38 -6.37 -6.71
N ARG A 85 17.80 -6.71 -5.49
CA ARG A 85 17.68 -8.06 -4.96
C ARG A 85 17.60 -8.11 -3.43
N VAL A 86 17.12 -9.24 -2.92
CA VAL A 86 17.17 -9.60 -1.50
C VAL A 86 17.92 -10.93 -1.38
N SER A 87 19.04 -10.92 -0.65
CA SER A 87 19.85 -12.10 -0.41
C SER A 87 19.49 -12.74 0.94
N PHE A 88 19.25 -14.04 0.95
CA PHE A 88 18.90 -14.82 2.15
C PHE A 88 20.13 -15.62 2.60
N HIS A 89 20.45 -15.50 3.87
CA HIS A 89 21.64 -16.09 4.49
C HIS A 89 21.25 -16.93 5.70
N THR A 90 21.96 -18.05 5.91
CA THR A 90 21.95 -18.82 7.14
C THR A 90 23.37 -18.86 7.70
N HIS A 91 23.59 -19.55 8.82
CA HIS A 91 24.95 -19.82 9.35
C HIS A 91 25.85 -20.59 8.37
N HIS A 92 25.26 -21.25 7.38
CA HIS A 92 25.95 -21.98 6.34
C HIS A 92 26.28 -21.14 5.10
N GLY A 93 26.02 -19.84 5.14
CA GLY A 93 26.23 -18.90 4.04
C GLY A 93 24.95 -18.53 3.29
N ALA A 94 25.10 -17.98 2.09
CA ALA A 94 23.98 -17.59 1.26
C ALA A 94 23.21 -18.82 0.77
N VAL A 95 21.87 -18.79 0.91
CA VAL A 95 21.01 -19.93 0.53
C VAL A 95 20.14 -19.61 -0.68
N HIS A 96 19.77 -18.34 -0.87
CA HIS A 96 18.95 -17.91 -2.01
C HIS A 96 19.04 -16.39 -2.21
N THR A 97 18.85 -15.98 -3.46
CA THR A 97 18.67 -14.56 -3.82
C THR A 97 17.39 -14.40 -4.62
N VAL A 98 16.55 -13.48 -4.19
CA VAL A 98 15.34 -13.06 -4.90
C VAL A 98 15.70 -11.84 -5.74
N GLU A 99 15.64 -11.99 -7.05
CA GLU A 99 15.93 -10.93 -8.03
C GLU A 99 14.64 -10.21 -8.46
N PHE A 100 14.67 -8.89 -8.55
CA PHE A 100 13.56 -8.07 -9.02
C PHE A 100 13.67 -7.71 -10.50
N ALA A 101 14.86 -7.88 -11.11
CA ALA A 101 15.13 -7.53 -12.52
C ALA A 101 14.18 -8.20 -13.55
N GLY A 102 13.54 -9.31 -13.15
CA GLY A 102 12.58 -10.03 -14.01
C GLY A 102 11.16 -9.47 -14.01
N LEU A 103 10.84 -8.44 -13.21
CA LEU A 103 9.49 -7.89 -13.10
C LEU A 103 9.09 -7.10 -14.36
N ASP A 104 7.82 -7.20 -14.75
CA ASP A 104 7.27 -6.54 -15.93
C ASP A 104 6.88 -5.08 -15.63
N THR A 105 7.86 -4.24 -15.37
CA THR A 105 7.71 -2.83 -15.00
C THR A 105 8.91 -2.01 -15.47
N PRO A 106 8.76 -0.70 -15.69
CA PRO A 106 9.91 0.20 -15.88
C PRO A 106 10.82 0.30 -14.65
N PHE A 107 10.32 -0.15 -13.47
CA PHE A 107 11.00 -0.06 -12.18
C PHE A 107 11.19 -1.44 -11.55
N PRO A 108 12.02 -2.34 -12.18
CA PRO A 108 12.21 -3.70 -11.69
C PRO A 108 13.16 -3.75 -10.48
N TYR A 109 12.82 -3.01 -9.45
CA TYR A 109 13.57 -2.84 -8.20
C TYR A 109 12.64 -2.27 -7.12
N TYR A 110 13.14 -2.12 -5.92
CA TYR A 110 12.51 -1.32 -4.87
C TYR A 110 13.51 -0.30 -4.32
N VAL A 111 13.02 0.68 -3.58
CA VAL A 111 13.86 1.73 -3.00
C VAL A 111 13.72 1.68 -1.47
N ASN A 112 14.86 1.61 -0.79
CA ASN A 112 14.90 1.84 0.65
C ASN A 112 15.00 3.34 0.90
N VAL A 113 13.93 3.93 1.39
CA VAL A 113 13.83 5.36 1.73
C VAL A 113 13.12 5.50 3.07
N PRO A 114 13.66 6.27 4.03
CA PRO A 114 13.00 6.48 5.31
C PRO A 114 11.60 7.10 5.09
N GLN A 115 10.60 6.57 5.79
CA GLN A 115 9.20 7.02 5.67
C GLN A 115 9.04 8.55 5.83
N PRO A 116 9.71 9.26 6.77
CA PRO A 116 9.58 10.71 6.88
C PRO A 116 9.96 11.46 5.61
N GLU A 117 10.95 10.99 4.85
CA GLU A 117 11.35 11.59 3.57
C GLU A 117 10.25 11.43 2.51
N VAL A 118 9.58 10.26 2.48
CA VAL A 118 8.43 10.04 1.62
C VAL A 118 7.28 10.98 1.99
N GLU A 119 7.00 11.13 3.28
CA GLU A 119 5.96 12.04 3.78
C GLU A 119 6.27 13.51 3.44
N GLU A 120 7.52 13.95 3.54
CA GLU A 120 7.93 15.31 3.16
C GLU A 120 7.70 15.58 1.68
N VAL A 121 8.11 14.66 0.81
CA VAL A 121 7.89 14.79 -0.64
C VAL A 121 6.40 14.86 -0.96
N LEU A 122 5.60 13.95 -0.40
CA LEU A 122 4.16 13.93 -0.64
C LEU A 122 3.44 15.16 -0.06
N ALA A 123 3.81 15.60 1.15
CA ALA A 123 3.23 16.79 1.76
C ALA A 123 3.53 18.06 0.96
N ALA A 124 4.77 18.23 0.51
CA ALA A 124 5.17 19.35 -0.35
C ALA A 124 4.41 19.34 -1.68
N ALA A 125 4.29 18.19 -2.33
CA ALA A 125 3.55 18.03 -3.57
C ALA A 125 2.05 18.31 -3.37
N PHE A 126 1.45 17.80 -2.32
CA PHE A 126 0.05 18.02 -2.00
C PHE A 126 -0.27 19.51 -1.83
N VAL A 127 0.55 20.23 -1.07
CA VAL A 127 0.39 21.68 -0.87
C VAL A 127 0.63 22.45 -2.17
N ALA A 128 1.65 22.07 -2.95
CA ALA A 128 1.95 22.70 -4.24
C ALA A 128 0.81 22.56 -5.27
N CYS A 129 0.04 21.47 -5.19
CA CYS A 129 -1.16 21.26 -6.03
C CYS A 129 -2.41 21.95 -5.44
N GLY A 130 -2.28 22.82 -4.44
CA GLY A 130 -3.37 23.56 -3.82
C GLY A 130 -4.18 22.73 -2.80
N GLY A 131 -3.63 21.62 -2.30
CA GLY A 131 -4.21 20.86 -1.21
C GLY A 131 -4.11 21.58 0.13
N ARG A 132 -5.11 21.44 0.99
CA ARG A 132 -5.15 22.05 2.33
C ARG A 132 -4.69 21.03 3.38
N LEU A 133 -3.49 21.21 3.91
CA LEU A 133 -2.92 20.39 4.99
C LEU A 133 -2.97 21.16 6.33
N VAL A 134 -3.70 20.63 7.31
CA VAL A 134 -3.88 21.24 8.63
C VAL A 134 -3.35 20.29 9.69
N ARG A 135 -2.21 20.61 10.26
CA ARG A 135 -1.56 19.86 11.33
C ARG A 135 -1.90 20.43 12.71
N GLY A 136 -1.76 19.59 13.75
CA GLY A 136 -2.13 19.93 15.12
C GLY A 136 -3.65 20.00 15.34
N VAL A 137 -4.41 19.32 14.48
CA VAL A 137 -5.87 19.22 14.54
C VAL A 137 -6.27 17.76 14.73
N GLN A 138 -6.86 17.45 15.86
CA GLN A 138 -7.33 16.14 16.23
C GLN A 138 -8.76 15.94 15.75
N TYR A 139 -9.03 14.81 15.11
CA TYR A 139 -10.37 14.32 14.84
C TYR A 139 -10.96 13.69 16.11
N ASN A 140 -12.23 14.03 16.43
CA ASN A 140 -12.92 13.52 17.60
C ASN A 140 -14.05 12.57 17.23
N SER A 141 -14.96 13.02 16.38
CA SER A 141 -16.15 12.27 15.99
C SER A 141 -16.70 12.75 14.65
N GLN A 142 -17.70 12.02 14.15
CA GLN A 142 -18.44 12.40 12.95
C GLN A 142 -19.90 11.99 13.05
N ARG A 143 -20.72 12.67 12.27
CA ARG A 143 -22.08 12.24 11.98
C ARG A 143 -22.37 12.41 10.51
N GLU A 144 -23.08 11.47 9.93
CA GLU A 144 -23.64 11.60 8.59
C GLU A 144 -24.91 12.45 8.64
N ASP A 145 -25.05 13.36 7.69
CA ASP A 145 -26.25 14.18 7.58
C ASP A 145 -27.50 13.31 7.35
N PRO A 146 -28.64 13.61 7.95
CA PRO A 146 -29.87 12.84 7.74
C PRO A 146 -30.31 12.70 6.28
N SER A 147 -29.97 13.66 5.41
CA SER A 147 -30.20 13.55 3.96
C SER A 147 -29.22 12.63 3.25
N GLY A 148 -28.16 12.17 3.94
CA GLY A 148 -27.09 11.34 3.38
C GLY A 148 -26.22 12.05 2.35
N THR A 149 -26.14 13.40 2.37
CA THR A 149 -25.40 14.17 1.37
C THR A 149 -23.99 14.54 1.79
N TYR A 150 -23.69 14.65 3.09
CA TYR A 150 -22.38 14.97 3.63
C TYR A 150 -22.12 14.31 4.99
N VAL A 151 -20.89 14.35 5.40
CA VAL A 151 -20.42 14.00 6.76
C VAL A 151 -19.98 15.28 7.46
N GLU A 152 -20.40 15.47 8.70
CA GLU A 152 -19.94 16.55 9.57
C GLU A 152 -18.95 15.95 10.58
N ALA A 153 -17.69 16.40 10.53
CA ALA A 153 -16.63 15.97 11.42
C ALA A 153 -16.39 17.02 12.50
N GLU A 154 -16.28 16.55 13.73
CA GLU A 154 -15.90 17.33 14.90
C GLU A 154 -14.39 17.20 15.13
N LEU A 155 -13.72 18.31 15.24
CA LEU A 155 -12.27 18.40 15.34
C LEU A 155 -11.89 19.27 16.54
N THR A 156 -10.68 19.10 17.03
CA THR A 156 -10.08 20.00 18.04
C THR A 156 -8.74 20.51 17.53
N GLY A 157 -8.64 21.82 17.39
CA GLY A 157 -7.40 22.51 17.02
C GLY A 157 -6.82 23.33 18.18
N PRO A 158 -5.72 24.03 17.95
CA PRO A 158 -5.07 24.88 18.97
C PRO A 158 -5.99 25.98 19.54
N GLU A 159 -6.94 26.47 18.72
CA GLU A 159 -7.89 27.51 19.08
C GLU A 159 -9.21 26.96 19.65
N GLY A 160 -9.35 25.64 19.80
CA GLY A 160 -10.51 25.00 20.37
C GLY A 160 -11.27 24.09 19.39
N PHE A 161 -12.59 24.03 19.58
CA PHE A 161 -13.48 23.11 18.86
C PHE A 161 -13.81 23.62 17.46
N LEU A 162 -13.68 22.77 16.48
CA LEU A 162 -13.87 23.05 15.05
C LEU A 162 -14.86 22.06 14.44
N VAL A 163 -15.57 22.46 13.40
CA VAL A 163 -16.44 21.60 12.60
C VAL A 163 -16.06 21.71 11.14
N MET A 164 -15.98 20.58 10.46
CA MET A 164 -15.78 20.51 9.00
C MET A 164 -16.83 19.61 8.35
N ARG A 165 -17.39 20.07 7.22
CA ARG A 165 -18.30 19.30 6.40
C ARG A 165 -17.58 18.79 5.16
N ALA A 166 -17.82 17.53 4.81
CA ALA A 166 -17.25 16.92 3.61
C ALA A 166 -18.29 16.03 2.92
N ALA A 167 -18.25 15.95 1.60
CA ALA A 167 -19.09 14.99 0.89
C ALA A 167 -18.70 13.55 1.26
N TYR A 168 -17.40 13.30 1.48
CA TYR A 168 -16.87 12.02 1.94
C TYR A 168 -15.78 12.23 2.98
N LEU A 169 -15.62 11.26 3.90
CA LEU A 169 -14.54 11.22 4.88
C LEU A 169 -13.70 9.97 4.67
N VAL A 170 -12.38 10.10 4.82
CA VAL A 170 -11.45 8.96 4.76
C VAL A 170 -10.61 8.93 6.04
N GLY A 171 -10.72 7.84 6.80
CA GLY A 171 -9.82 7.54 7.92
C GLY A 171 -8.53 6.92 7.40
N ALA A 172 -7.43 7.68 7.48
CA ALA A 172 -6.05 7.26 7.22
C ALA A 172 -5.17 7.54 8.45
N ASP A 173 -5.77 7.49 9.64
CA ASP A 173 -5.26 7.92 10.93
C ASP A 173 -4.51 6.83 11.70
N GLY A 174 -4.09 5.78 10.99
CA GLY A 174 -3.15 4.79 11.48
C GLY A 174 -3.76 3.70 12.35
N ALA A 175 -2.89 2.92 13.00
CA ALA A 175 -3.25 1.70 13.73
C ALA A 175 -4.30 1.93 14.84
N SER A 176 -4.22 3.06 15.53
CA SER A 176 -5.16 3.49 16.58
C SER A 176 -6.22 4.43 16.02
N SER A 177 -6.79 4.09 14.88
CA SER A 177 -7.74 4.93 14.15
C SER A 177 -8.95 5.30 14.98
N THR A 178 -9.08 6.58 15.29
CA THR A 178 -10.26 7.16 15.94
C THR A 178 -11.47 7.14 14.99
N VAL A 179 -11.25 7.27 13.69
CA VAL A 179 -12.31 7.15 12.68
C VAL A 179 -12.92 5.75 12.69
N ARG A 180 -12.10 4.70 12.63
CA ARG A 180 -12.56 3.30 12.70
C ARG A 180 -13.32 3.03 13.99
N GLU A 181 -12.76 3.44 15.14
CA GLU A 181 -13.36 3.24 16.45
C GLU A 181 -14.69 3.98 16.60
N GLY A 182 -14.75 5.23 16.14
CA GLY A 182 -15.96 6.05 16.14
C GLY A 182 -17.10 5.47 15.29
N LEU A 183 -16.76 4.71 14.24
CA LEU A 183 -17.70 3.96 13.41
C LEU A 183 -18.11 2.60 14.03
N GLY A 184 -17.49 2.18 15.14
CA GLY A 184 -17.73 0.87 15.74
C GLY A 184 -17.28 -0.29 14.85
N ILE A 185 -16.36 -0.09 13.91
CA ILE A 185 -15.86 -1.14 13.03
C ILE A 185 -14.86 -2.02 13.78
N PRO A 186 -15.15 -3.34 13.94
CA PRO A 186 -14.23 -4.26 14.60
C PRO A 186 -12.89 -4.37 13.84
N PHE A 187 -11.82 -4.62 14.61
CA PHE A 187 -10.47 -4.78 14.08
C PHE A 187 -9.83 -6.08 14.59
N PRO A 188 -10.41 -7.22 14.21
CA PRO A 188 -9.91 -8.52 14.63
C PRO A 188 -8.52 -8.83 14.07
N GLY A 189 -7.81 -9.71 14.75
CA GLY A 189 -6.49 -10.17 14.34
C GLY A 189 -5.64 -10.64 15.49
N VAL A 190 -4.34 -10.75 15.26
CA VAL A 190 -3.35 -11.28 16.18
C VAL A 190 -2.37 -10.21 16.61
N THR A 191 -2.01 -10.22 17.87
CA THR A 191 -0.86 -9.51 18.40
C THR A 191 0.22 -10.54 18.70
N TYR A 192 1.34 -10.46 18.02
CA TYR A 192 2.43 -11.42 18.18
C TYR A 192 3.11 -11.23 19.55
N PRO A 193 3.49 -12.32 20.23
CA PRO A 193 4.14 -12.21 21.55
C PRO A 193 5.58 -11.71 21.49
N MET A 194 6.16 -11.61 20.29
CA MET A 194 7.50 -11.07 20.06
C MET A 194 7.44 -9.58 19.76
N SER A 195 8.46 -8.85 20.17
CA SER A 195 8.71 -7.48 19.74
C SER A 195 9.70 -7.47 18.59
N TYR A 196 9.60 -6.47 17.72
CA TYR A 196 10.63 -6.19 16.74
C TYR A 196 11.57 -5.11 17.28
N LEU A 197 12.85 -5.42 17.28
CA LEU A 197 13.92 -4.44 17.47
C LEU A 197 14.35 -3.89 16.12
N LEU A 198 14.70 -2.62 16.14
CA LEU A 198 15.17 -1.90 14.97
C LEU A 198 16.28 -0.95 15.41
N ALA A 199 17.42 -1.03 14.73
CA ALA A 199 18.51 -0.06 14.85
C ALA A 199 18.87 0.51 13.49
N GLU A 200 19.17 1.80 13.45
CA GLU A 200 19.78 2.48 12.30
C GLU A 200 21.12 3.06 12.72
N GLY A 201 22.10 2.98 11.83
CA GLY A 201 23.44 3.49 12.08
C GLY A 201 24.44 3.10 11.00
N GLN A 202 25.71 3.39 11.24
CA GLN A 202 26.78 3.03 10.32
C GLN A 202 27.21 1.58 10.56
N PRO A 203 27.20 0.72 9.52
CA PRO A 203 27.63 -0.67 9.66
C PRO A 203 29.15 -0.76 9.79
N LEU A 204 29.66 -1.73 10.56
CA LEU A 204 31.10 -2.06 10.57
C LEU A 204 31.53 -2.70 9.24
N HIS A 205 30.65 -3.49 8.63
CA HIS A 205 30.88 -4.12 7.35
C HIS A 205 29.91 -3.57 6.32
N ARG A 206 30.43 -3.07 5.18
CA ARG A 206 29.59 -2.52 4.13
C ARG A 206 28.69 -3.61 3.54
N PRO A 207 27.39 -3.35 3.40
CA PRO A 207 26.49 -4.28 2.74
C PRO A 207 26.83 -4.40 1.24
N GLU A 208 26.39 -5.48 0.64
CA GLU A 208 26.51 -5.71 -0.80
C GLU A 208 25.74 -4.62 -1.57
N PRO A 209 26.35 -3.96 -2.56
CA PRO A 209 25.65 -2.94 -3.35
C PRO A 209 24.43 -3.49 -4.09
N GLY A 210 23.31 -2.76 -4.06
CA GLY A 210 22.06 -3.12 -4.73
C GLY A 210 21.34 -4.31 -4.10
N ALA A 211 21.73 -4.73 -2.89
CA ALA A 211 21.12 -5.84 -2.17
C ALA A 211 20.73 -5.45 -0.74
N SER A 212 19.50 -5.80 -0.36
CA SER A 212 19.17 -5.99 1.06
C SER A 212 19.44 -7.44 1.44
N SER A 213 19.65 -7.70 2.72
CA SER A 213 19.94 -9.06 3.21
C SER A 213 18.98 -9.49 4.31
N MET A 214 18.64 -10.76 4.31
CA MET A 214 17.87 -11.42 5.36
C MET A 214 18.73 -12.53 5.96
N TYR A 215 18.99 -12.44 7.25
CA TYR A 215 19.78 -13.41 8.01
C TYR A 215 18.88 -14.27 8.87
N ILE A 216 18.89 -15.57 8.67
CA ILE A 216 18.02 -16.55 9.30
C ILE A 216 18.83 -17.36 10.29
N GLY A 217 18.53 -17.21 11.58
CA GLY A 217 19.19 -17.87 12.68
C GLY A 217 18.23 -18.56 13.65
N PRO A 218 18.74 -19.19 14.72
CA PRO A 218 17.94 -19.96 15.68
C PRO A 218 16.81 -19.16 16.36
N GLY A 219 17.00 -17.85 16.53
CA GLY A 219 16.03 -16.95 17.18
C GLY A 219 15.06 -16.25 16.23
N GLY A 220 15.18 -16.45 14.92
CA GLY A 220 14.35 -15.77 13.91
C GLY A 220 15.15 -15.22 12.74
N ALA A 221 14.52 -14.32 11.97
CA ALA A 221 15.13 -13.68 10.81
C ALA A 221 15.37 -12.19 11.07
N VAL A 222 16.54 -11.69 10.71
CA VAL A 222 16.95 -10.28 10.82
C VAL A 222 17.20 -9.72 9.43
N SER A 223 16.62 -8.59 9.14
CA SER A 223 16.88 -7.85 7.90
C SER A 223 18.00 -6.84 8.09
N LEU A 224 18.84 -6.68 7.06
CA LEU A 224 19.78 -5.58 6.89
C LEU A 224 19.38 -4.83 5.62
N LEU A 225 18.97 -3.59 5.78
CA LEU A 225 18.47 -2.74 4.71
C LEU A 225 19.39 -1.53 4.55
N PRO A 226 20.12 -1.41 3.42
CA PRO A 226 20.90 -0.21 3.12
C PRO A 226 20.04 1.05 3.10
N LEU A 227 20.56 2.13 3.69
CA LEU A 227 19.92 3.45 3.75
C LEU A 227 20.85 4.51 3.14
N PRO A 228 20.34 5.72 2.85
CA PRO A 228 21.14 6.84 2.37
C PRO A 228 22.31 7.17 3.30
N GLY A 229 23.39 7.73 2.74
CA GLY A 229 24.58 8.10 3.50
C GLY A 229 25.44 6.95 3.97
N GLY A 230 25.23 5.72 3.45
CA GLY A 230 25.95 4.52 3.84
C GLY A 230 25.47 3.90 5.15
N ALA A 231 24.44 4.46 5.76
CA ALA A 231 23.79 3.88 6.92
C ALA A 231 23.03 2.58 6.55
N VAL A 232 22.71 1.80 7.58
CA VAL A 232 21.85 0.62 7.43
C VAL A 232 20.76 0.62 8.49
N ARG A 233 19.66 -0.07 8.19
CA ARG A 233 18.71 -0.52 9.19
C ARG A 233 18.86 -2.00 9.40
N VAL A 234 19.03 -2.39 10.66
CA VAL A 234 18.99 -3.78 11.10
C VAL A 234 17.69 -3.96 11.89
N ALA A 235 16.85 -4.90 11.50
CA ALA A 235 15.54 -5.10 12.15
C ALA A 235 15.20 -6.60 12.21
N GLY A 236 14.69 -7.04 13.35
CA GLY A 236 14.26 -8.43 13.54
C GLY A 236 13.49 -8.67 14.83
N PRO A 237 12.90 -9.86 14.96
CA PRO A 237 12.16 -10.25 16.15
C PRO A 237 13.12 -10.48 17.32
N VAL A 238 12.67 -10.08 18.50
CA VAL A 238 13.31 -10.40 19.77
C VAL A 238 12.27 -10.93 20.74
N SER A 239 12.70 -11.79 21.65
CA SER A 239 11.84 -12.25 22.72
C SER A 239 11.42 -11.07 23.60
N SER A 240 10.12 -10.90 23.81
CA SER A 240 9.58 -9.86 24.70
C SER A 240 10.01 -10.07 26.16
N GLN A 241 10.48 -11.28 26.53
CA GLN A 241 11.03 -11.57 27.86
C GLN A 241 12.42 -10.95 28.05
N SER A 242 13.14 -10.66 26.95
CA SER A 242 14.47 -10.03 26.98
C SER A 242 14.39 -8.51 27.10
N LEU A 243 13.22 -7.92 26.89
CA LEU A 243 13.00 -6.49 26.95
C LEU A 243 12.07 -6.17 28.12
N GLY A 244 12.55 -5.36 29.08
CA GLY A 244 11.71 -4.84 30.15
C GLY A 244 10.46 -4.11 29.60
N ARG A 245 9.28 -4.30 30.22
CA ARG A 245 8.05 -3.60 29.82
C ARG A 245 8.28 -2.08 29.91
N GLY A 246 8.27 -1.39 28.75
CA GLY A 246 8.37 0.06 28.67
C GLY A 246 9.80 0.64 28.76
N ALA A 247 10.84 -0.21 28.79
CA ALA A 247 12.22 0.28 28.79
C ALA A 247 12.65 0.72 27.38
N GLN A 248 13.41 1.81 27.30
CA GLN A 248 14.14 2.16 26.10
C GLN A 248 15.24 1.10 25.92
N VAL A 249 15.27 0.47 24.73
CA VAL A 249 16.31 -0.50 24.39
C VAL A 249 17.65 0.22 24.24
N SER A 250 18.70 -0.29 24.86
CA SER A 250 20.05 0.20 24.67
C SER A 250 20.75 -0.43 23.47
N ALA A 251 21.78 0.23 22.94
CA ALA A 251 22.61 -0.32 21.87
C ALA A 251 23.28 -1.66 22.27
N ALA A 252 23.61 -1.83 23.55
CA ALA A 252 24.18 -3.07 24.07
C ALA A 252 23.15 -4.23 24.06
N GLU A 253 21.91 -3.96 24.45
CA GLU A 253 20.81 -4.95 24.39
C GLU A 253 20.50 -5.34 22.94
N PHE A 254 20.53 -4.37 22.02
CA PHE A 254 20.38 -4.63 20.60
C PHE A 254 21.52 -5.54 20.10
N ALA A 255 22.78 -5.20 20.37
CA ALA A 255 23.93 -5.99 19.95
C ALA A 255 23.88 -7.42 20.54
N ALA A 256 23.47 -7.57 21.81
CA ALA A 256 23.30 -8.87 22.45
C ALA A 256 22.19 -9.69 21.77
N ALA A 257 21.05 -9.07 21.43
CA ALA A 257 19.96 -9.73 20.72
C ALA A 257 20.38 -10.23 19.33
N VAL A 258 21.09 -9.41 18.56
CA VAL A 258 21.64 -9.78 17.24
C VAL A 258 22.70 -10.87 17.38
N GLY A 259 23.54 -10.79 18.42
CA GLY A 259 24.54 -11.81 18.74
C GLY A 259 23.93 -13.18 19.04
N GLN A 260 22.78 -13.23 19.75
CA GLN A 260 22.06 -14.49 20.02
C GLN A 260 21.51 -15.16 18.74
N LEU A 261 21.30 -14.38 17.67
CA LEU A 261 20.96 -14.91 16.35
C LEU A 261 22.16 -15.50 15.59
N GLY A 262 23.37 -15.34 16.14
CA GLY A 262 24.62 -15.85 15.55
C GLY A 262 25.23 -14.98 14.45
N PHE A 263 24.72 -13.76 14.25
CA PHE A 263 25.20 -12.84 13.21
C PHE A 263 25.77 -11.54 13.80
N GLY A 264 26.21 -11.57 15.07
CA GLY A 264 26.68 -10.38 15.79
C GLY A 264 27.76 -9.60 15.05
N ASP A 265 28.78 -10.28 14.54
CA ASP A 265 29.87 -9.62 13.79
C ASP A 265 29.40 -9.08 12.44
N THR A 266 28.58 -9.85 11.72
CA THR A 266 28.09 -9.48 10.38
C THR A 266 27.15 -8.26 10.43
N LEU A 267 26.34 -8.16 11.47
CA LEU A 267 25.32 -7.12 11.64
C LEU A 267 25.74 -6.04 12.64
N ALA A 268 27.01 -6.01 13.03
CA ALA A 268 27.55 -5.04 13.97
C ALA A 268 27.50 -3.63 13.40
N LEU A 269 27.04 -2.68 14.24
CA LEU A 269 27.01 -1.28 13.93
C LEU A 269 28.17 -0.55 14.65
N GLY A 270 28.90 0.28 13.91
CA GLY A 270 29.94 1.15 14.46
C GLY A 270 29.36 2.36 15.17
N SER A 271 28.17 2.84 14.73
CA SER A 271 27.36 3.81 15.45
C SER A 271 25.90 3.38 15.40
N VAL A 272 25.12 3.76 16.42
CA VAL A 272 23.68 3.58 16.47
C VAL A 272 23.06 4.97 16.58
N ASP A 273 22.44 5.44 15.50
CA ASP A 273 21.86 6.78 15.43
C ASP A 273 20.40 6.76 15.90
N ARG A 274 19.71 5.63 15.69
CA ARG A 274 18.31 5.41 16.09
C ARG A 274 18.13 3.99 16.57
N LEU A 275 17.30 3.87 17.59
CA LEU A 275 16.91 2.58 18.16
C LEU A 275 15.44 2.62 18.51
N ALA A 276 14.69 1.59 18.13
CA ALA A 276 13.28 1.47 18.42
C ALA A 276 12.89 0.00 18.63
N HIS A 277 11.85 -0.20 19.39
CA HIS A 277 11.16 -1.48 19.44
C HIS A 277 9.65 -1.25 19.28
N TYR A 278 8.97 -2.21 18.69
CA TYR A 278 7.52 -2.17 18.54
C TYR A 278 6.92 -3.57 18.53
N GLN A 279 5.68 -3.65 18.96
CA GLN A 279 4.92 -4.88 18.93
C GLN A 279 4.30 -5.07 17.54
N VAL A 280 4.36 -6.28 17.03
CA VAL A 280 3.79 -6.62 15.72
C VAL A 280 2.35 -7.02 15.88
N HIS A 281 1.49 -6.40 15.09
CA HIS A 281 0.08 -6.71 14.98
C HIS A 281 -0.23 -7.11 13.54
N GLU A 282 -1.11 -8.08 13.39
CA GLU A 282 -1.75 -8.41 12.12
C GLU A 282 -3.24 -8.34 12.34
N ARG A 283 -3.88 -7.34 11.74
CA ARG A 283 -5.30 -7.03 11.95
C ARG A 283 -5.94 -6.59 10.65
N LEU A 284 -7.21 -6.93 10.48
CA LEU A 284 -7.99 -6.55 9.31
C LEU A 284 -9.37 -6.06 9.76
N ALA A 285 -9.72 -4.83 9.41
CA ALA A 285 -11.03 -4.28 9.72
C ALA A 285 -12.14 -5.11 9.03
N ASP A 286 -13.24 -5.34 9.75
CA ASP A 286 -14.36 -6.10 9.20
C ASP A 286 -15.00 -5.42 8.01
N HIS A 287 -14.99 -4.08 8.03
CA HIS A 287 -15.50 -3.24 6.95
C HIS A 287 -14.49 -2.12 6.63
N PHE A 288 -14.26 -1.85 5.34
CA PHE A 288 -13.43 -0.73 4.89
C PHE A 288 -14.26 0.52 4.58
N ARG A 289 -15.56 0.46 4.80
CA ARG A 289 -16.45 1.61 4.69
C ARG A 289 -17.66 1.49 5.61
N MET A 290 -18.23 2.64 5.97
CA MET A 290 -19.57 2.78 6.55
C MET A 290 -20.16 4.11 6.07
N GLY A 291 -21.34 4.07 5.43
CA GLY A 291 -21.95 5.25 4.83
C GLY A 291 -21.00 5.95 3.86
N ARG A 292 -20.75 7.23 4.09
CA ARG A 292 -19.84 8.10 3.31
C ARG A 292 -18.41 8.11 3.83
N THR A 293 -18.08 7.25 4.78
CA THR A 293 -16.74 7.15 5.35
C THR A 293 -16.06 5.88 4.91
N ALA A 294 -14.82 6.00 4.39
CA ALA A 294 -13.95 4.90 4.05
C ALA A 294 -12.72 4.86 4.96
N LEU A 295 -12.10 3.69 5.10
CA LEU A 295 -10.82 3.48 5.79
C LEU A 295 -9.74 3.10 4.78
N ALA A 296 -8.50 3.58 4.99
CA ALA A 296 -7.35 3.27 4.15
C ALA A 296 -6.06 3.12 4.99
N GLY A 297 -5.13 2.32 4.51
CA GLY A 297 -3.85 2.06 5.18
C GLY A 297 -4.02 1.41 6.55
N ASP A 298 -3.17 1.78 7.50
CA ASP A 298 -3.14 1.18 8.85
C ASP A 298 -4.44 1.35 9.64
N ALA A 299 -5.32 2.28 9.26
CA ALA A 299 -6.66 2.41 9.83
C ALA A 299 -7.55 1.21 9.45
N ALA A 300 -7.31 0.60 8.29
CA ALA A 300 -8.07 -0.53 7.75
C ALA A 300 -7.37 -1.88 7.94
N HIS A 301 -6.04 -1.93 7.89
CA HIS A 301 -5.27 -3.18 7.96
C HIS A 301 -3.87 -2.97 8.54
N LEU A 302 -3.45 -3.89 9.39
CA LEU A 302 -2.08 -3.99 9.90
C LEU A 302 -1.47 -5.31 9.45
N ASN A 303 -0.29 -5.23 8.88
CA ASN A 303 0.44 -6.40 8.41
C ASN A 303 1.77 -6.53 9.16
N SER A 304 2.32 -7.75 9.19
CA SER A 304 3.70 -7.97 9.62
C SER A 304 4.65 -7.04 8.85
N PRO A 305 5.74 -6.54 9.45
CA PRO A 305 6.73 -5.70 8.77
C PRO A 305 7.51 -6.45 7.68
N ALA A 306 7.31 -7.75 7.57
CA ALA A 306 7.97 -8.61 6.59
C ALA A 306 7.75 -8.13 5.15
N GLY A 307 8.83 -7.92 4.43
CA GLY A 307 8.79 -7.47 3.04
C GLY A 307 8.33 -6.02 2.84
N GLY A 308 8.15 -5.23 3.91
CA GLY A 308 7.85 -3.80 3.81
C GLY A 308 6.52 -3.45 3.14
N GLN A 309 5.46 -4.23 3.38
CA GLN A 309 4.22 -4.15 2.60
C GLN A 309 3.26 -3.04 3.04
N ALA A 310 3.25 -2.61 4.30
CA ALA A 310 2.21 -1.75 4.87
C ALA A 310 2.01 -0.43 4.09
N MET A 311 3.07 0.36 3.91
CA MET A 311 3.02 1.63 3.18
C MET A 311 2.59 1.43 1.72
N ASN A 312 3.08 0.38 1.06
CA ASN A 312 2.77 0.06 -0.33
C ASN A 312 1.29 -0.33 -0.51
N THR A 313 0.73 -1.10 0.44
CA THR A 313 -0.70 -1.43 0.44
C THR A 313 -1.55 -0.17 0.65
N GLY A 314 -1.11 0.73 1.54
CA GLY A 314 -1.76 2.03 1.73
C GLY A 314 -1.73 2.91 0.47
N PHE A 315 -0.66 2.90 -0.31
CA PHE A 315 -0.59 3.61 -1.60
C PHE A 315 -1.56 3.02 -2.62
N ALA A 316 -1.69 1.69 -2.65
CA ALA A 316 -2.67 1.04 -3.50
C ALA A 316 -4.12 1.33 -3.05
N ASP A 317 -4.39 1.48 -1.74
CA ASP A 317 -5.68 1.95 -1.24
C ASP A 317 -5.97 3.36 -1.71
N ALA A 318 -4.99 4.26 -1.61
CA ALA A 318 -5.11 5.65 -2.03
C ALA A 318 -5.46 5.76 -3.53
N ALA A 319 -4.72 5.06 -4.39
CA ALA A 319 -4.98 5.04 -5.82
C ALA A 319 -6.36 4.46 -6.15
N ALA A 320 -6.75 3.36 -5.49
CA ALA A 320 -8.05 2.73 -5.69
C ALA A 320 -9.22 3.60 -5.23
N LEU A 321 -9.04 4.40 -4.17
CA LEU A 321 -10.08 5.25 -3.61
C LEU A 321 -10.23 6.57 -4.37
N ALA A 322 -9.12 7.18 -4.79
CA ALA A 322 -9.12 8.52 -5.37
C ALA A 322 -10.01 8.65 -6.63
N TRP A 323 -9.87 7.74 -7.60
CA TRP A 323 -10.69 7.78 -8.81
C TRP A 323 -12.18 7.51 -8.55
N ARG A 324 -12.47 6.71 -7.51
CA ARG A 324 -13.84 6.43 -7.09
C ARG A 324 -14.51 7.65 -6.45
N LEU A 325 -13.77 8.35 -5.58
CA LEU A 325 -14.27 9.59 -4.97
C LEU A 325 -14.48 10.69 -6.01
N GLU A 326 -13.58 10.81 -6.99
CA GLU A 326 -13.78 11.67 -8.15
C GLU A 326 -15.06 11.32 -8.91
N ALA A 327 -15.26 10.04 -9.21
CA ALA A 327 -16.43 9.57 -9.93
C ALA A 327 -17.73 9.84 -9.16
N LEU A 328 -17.71 9.60 -7.85
CA LEU A 328 -18.84 9.88 -6.95
C LEU A 328 -19.15 11.38 -6.87
N GLY A 329 -18.13 12.24 -6.83
CA GLY A 329 -18.29 13.69 -6.88
C GLY A 329 -18.96 14.17 -8.19
N ARG A 330 -18.82 13.40 -9.27
CA ARG A 330 -19.48 13.62 -10.56
C ARG A 330 -20.84 12.93 -10.69
N GLY A 331 -21.36 12.33 -9.63
CA GLY A 331 -22.68 11.71 -9.60
C GLY A 331 -22.73 10.23 -9.94
N ALA A 332 -21.60 9.52 -9.94
CA ALA A 332 -21.62 8.05 -10.04
C ALA A 332 -22.32 7.42 -8.81
N GLY A 333 -22.85 6.20 -9.00
CA GLY A 333 -23.54 5.48 -7.93
C GLY A 333 -22.63 5.12 -6.75
N THR A 334 -23.22 5.03 -5.54
CA THR A 334 -22.48 4.74 -4.28
C THR A 334 -21.86 3.36 -4.21
N ASP A 335 -22.20 2.46 -5.12
CA ASP A 335 -21.64 1.11 -5.21
C ASP A 335 -20.11 1.11 -5.40
N LEU A 336 -19.56 2.19 -5.98
CA LEU A 336 -18.12 2.35 -6.13
C LEU A 336 -17.34 2.31 -4.80
N LEU A 337 -17.90 2.85 -3.70
CA LEU A 337 -17.28 2.70 -2.38
C LEU A 337 -17.45 1.31 -1.80
N ALA A 338 -18.56 0.62 -2.12
CA ALA A 338 -18.74 -0.77 -1.72
C ALA A 338 -17.73 -1.68 -2.45
N ASP A 339 -17.49 -1.42 -3.73
CA ASP A 339 -16.48 -2.12 -4.53
C ASP A 339 -15.06 -1.86 -3.99
N TYR A 340 -14.73 -0.60 -3.67
CA TYR A 340 -13.48 -0.28 -3.00
C TYR A 340 -13.30 -1.13 -1.73
N ALA A 341 -14.29 -1.12 -0.85
CA ALA A 341 -14.23 -1.83 0.42
C ALA A 341 -14.01 -3.33 0.24
N ARG A 342 -14.74 -3.96 -0.68
CA ARG A 342 -14.63 -5.38 -1.00
C ARG A 342 -13.25 -5.74 -1.58
N GLU A 343 -12.83 -5.00 -2.60
CA GLU A 343 -11.59 -5.27 -3.34
C GLU A 343 -10.35 -5.03 -2.47
N ARG A 344 -10.28 -3.89 -1.77
CA ARG A 344 -9.10 -3.56 -0.97
C ARG A 344 -8.99 -4.41 0.30
N ARG A 345 -10.13 -4.78 0.89
CA ARG A 345 -10.12 -5.74 2.00
C ARG A 345 -9.59 -7.11 1.57
N ALA A 346 -9.99 -7.59 0.40
CA ALA A 346 -9.48 -8.84 -0.16
C ALA A 346 -7.96 -8.76 -0.47
N ALA A 347 -7.50 -7.64 -1.07
CA ALA A 347 -6.08 -7.42 -1.34
C ALA A 347 -5.24 -7.33 -0.05
N ALA A 348 -5.73 -6.66 0.99
CA ALA A 348 -5.04 -6.59 2.29
C ALA A 348 -4.94 -7.99 2.95
N ALA A 349 -5.97 -8.81 2.85
CA ALA A 349 -5.92 -10.20 3.31
C ALA A 349 -4.91 -11.04 2.52
N ASP A 350 -4.76 -10.79 1.22
CA ASP A 350 -3.74 -11.44 0.38
C ASP A 350 -2.32 -11.05 0.83
N VAL A 351 -2.09 -9.76 1.10
CA VAL A 351 -0.79 -9.27 1.60
C VAL A 351 -0.45 -9.93 2.93
N ALA A 352 -1.38 -10.03 3.87
CA ALA A 352 -1.17 -10.71 5.15
C ALA A 352 -0.69 -12.17 4.95
N ARG A 353 -1.26 -12.88 3.99
CA ARG A 353 -0.80 -14.25 3.64
C ARG A 353 0.61 -14.28 3.05
N THR A 354 0.98 -13.30 2.24
CA THR A 354 2.33 -13.24 1.64
C THR A 354 3.41 -12.88 2.66
N THR A 355 3.06 -12.12 3.69
CA THR A 355 3.97 -11.81 4.81
C THR A 355 4.19 -13.01 5.73
N GLY A 356 3.28 -13.96 5.78
CA GLY A 356 3.40 -15.25 6.48
C GLY A 356 4.53 -16.15 5.98
N VAL A 357 5.11 -15.87 4.80
CA VAL A 357 6.33 -16.54 4.28
C VAL A 357 7.49 -16.47 5.28
N LEU A 358 7.53 -15.46 6.19
CA LEU A 358 8.51 -15.45 7.28
C LEU A 358 8.35 -16.59 8.28
N GLY A 359 7.15 -17.15 8.42
CA GLY A 359 6.97 -18.40 9.19
C GLY A 359 7.71 -19.57 8.56
N LEU A 360 7.69 -19.67 7.23
CA LEU A 360 8.47 -20.66 6.48
C LEU A 360 9.99 -20.45 6.65
N LEU A 361 10.45 -19.22 6.84
CA LEU A 361 11.86 -18.93 7.11
C LEU A 361 12.31 -19.48 8.47
N GLN A 362 11.42 -19.63 9.43
CA GLN A 362 11.74 -20.29 10.71
C GLN A 362 11.96 -21.79 10.55
N ASP A 363 11.22 -22.44 9.65
CA ASP A 363 11.42 -23.86 9.33
C ASP A 363 12.73 -24.12 8.55
N MET A 364 13.34 -23.05 8.04
CA MET A 364 14.56 -23.08 7.25
C MET A 364 15.84 -22.91 8.09
N ARG A 365 15.72 -22.64 9.39
CA ARG A 365 16.86 -22.47 10.33
C ARG A 365 17.90 -23.57 10.24
N ASP A 366 17.42 -24.81 10.16
CA ASP A 366 18.22 -26.02 10.21
C ASP A 366 18.36 -26.65 8.81
N ALA A 367 18.00 -25.91 7.76
CA ALA A 367 18.01 -26.39 6.39
C ALA A 367 19.45 -26.62 5.91
N THR A 368 19.91 -27.85 5.98
CA THR A 368 21.19 -28.32 5.44
C THR A 368 20.97 -29.23 4.25
N GLY A 369 21.88 -29.16 3.27
CA GLY A 369 21.85 -30.01 2.10
C GLY A 369 20.95 -29.53 0.95
N ALA A 370 21.05 -30.20 -0.19
CA ALA A 370 20.43 -29.81 -1.46
C ALA A 370 18.89 -29.80 -1.39
N ASP A 371 18.28 -30.71 -0.65
CA ASP A 371 16.82 -30.79 -0.51
C ASP A 371 16.24 -29.65 0.28
N ALA A 372 16.94 -29.20 1.32
CA ALA A 372 16.56 -28.06 2.10
C ALA A 372 16.69 -26.78 1.29
N GLN A 373 17.78 -26.58 0.57
CA GLN A 373 17.97 -25.45 -0.34
C GLN A 373 16.91 -25.42 -1.46
N ARG A 374 16.48 -26.59 -1.95
CA ARG A 374 15.40 -26.68 -2.93
C ARG A 374 14.08 -26.20 -2.33
N ARG A 375 13.68 -26.66 -1.13
CA ARG A 375 12.46 -26.21 -0.43
C ARG A 375 12.47 -24.70 -0.19
N VAL A 376 13.63 -24.14 0.18
CA VAL A 376 13.85 -22.70 0.32
C VAL A 376 13.53 -21.98 -1.00
N ARG A 377 14.12 -22.43 -2.10
CA ARG A 377 13.90 -21.83 -3.42
C ARG A 377 12.43 -21.93 -3.85
N GLU A 378 11.79 -23.05 -3.57
CA GLU A 378 10.37 -23.26 -3.88
C GLU A 378 9.49 -22.32 -3.05
N ALA A 379 9.76 -22.18 -1.74
CA ALA A 379 9.02 -21.31 -0.83
C ALA A 379 9.20 -19.81 -1.16
N LEU A 380 10.39 -19.41 -1.59
CA LEU A 380 10.70 -18.03 -1.99
C LEU A 380 10.34 -17.75 -3.46
N GLY A 381 9.95 -18.77 -4.23
CA GLY A 381 9.49 -18.60 -5.60
C GLY A 381 8.21 -17.75 -5.65
N GLY A 382 8.23 -16.64 -6.42
CA GLY A 382 7.13 -15.68 -6.52
C GLY A 382 7.15 -14.58 -5.44
N VAL A 383 8.16 -14.53 -4.58
CA VAL A 383 8.28 -13.47 -3.55
C VAL A 383 8.51 -12.11 -4.20
N ALA A 384 9.31 -12.01 -5.26
CA ALA A 384 9.50 -10.75 -5.98
C ALA A 384 8.18 -10.21 -6.53
N GLU A 385 7.38 -11.09 -7.16
CA GLU A 385 6.06 -10.76 -7.70
C GLU A 385 5.09 -10.35 -6.59
N ALA A 386 5.06 -11.10 -5.48
CA ALA A 386 4.19 -10.81 -4.34
C ALA A 386 4.57 -9.48 -3.67
N TRP A 387 5.85 -9.25 -3.40
CA TRP A 387 6.31 -8.03 -2.74
C TRP A 387 6.20 -6.79 -3.64
N SER A 388 6.39 -6.96 -4.95
CA SER A 388 6.23 -5.86 -5.91
C SER A 388 4.80 -5.32 -5.98
N GLN A 389 3.80 -6.10 -5.60
CA GLN A 389 2.35 -5.83 -5.73
C GLN A 389 1.90 -5.58 -7.20
N LEU A 390 2.74 -5.93 -8.18
CA LEU A 390 2.43 -5.74 -9.60
C LEU A 390 1.36 -6.71 -10.12
N TYR A 391 1.25 -7.90 -9.50
CA TYR A 391 0.40 -9.00 -9.98
C TYR A 391 -0.80 -9.26 -9.04
N THR A 392 -1.26 -8.22 -8.36
CA THR A 392 -2.45 -8.29 -7.51
C THR A 392 -3.69 -8.60 -8.35
N THR A 393 -4.56 -9.49 -7.85
CA THR A 393 -5.85 -9.79 -8.46
C THR A 393 -6.91 -9.80 -7.37
N TYR A 394 -7.95 -9.01 -7.54
CA TYR A 394 -9.07 -8.99 -6.61
C TYR A 394 -9.90 -10.27 -6.70
N GLY A 395 -10.39 -10.76 -5.57
CA GLY A 395 -11.20 -11.98 -5.51
C GLY A 395 -10.42 -13.28 -5.65
N ARG A 396 -9.10 -13.24 -5.51
CA ARG A 396 -8.24 -14.42 -5.51
C ARG A 396 -8.61 -15.38 -4.36
N PRO A 397 -8.72 -16.72 -4.60
CA PRO A 397 -8.97 -17.69 -3.54
C PRO A 397 -7.94 -17.63 -2.40
N ALA A 398 -8.41 -17.93 -1.17
CA ALA A 398 -7.56 -17.86 0.03
C ALA A 398 -6.41 -18.88 0.01
N ASP A 399 -6.56 -19.99 -0.71
CA ASP A 399 -5.58 -21.07 -0.84
C ASP A 399 -4.73 -20.98 -2.12
N ALA A 400 -4.93 -19.91 -2.92
CA ALA A 400 -4.15 -19.72 -4.13
C ALA A 400 -2.66 -19.52 -3.81
N PRO A 401 -1.75 -20.12 -4.61
CA PRO A 401 -0.30 -19.95 -4.45
C PRO A 401 0.10 -18.49 -4.65
N LEU A 402 1.29 -18.07 -4.20
CA LEU A 402 1.79 -16.71 -4.43
C LEU A 402 1.65 -16.33 -5.92
N PRO A 403 1.35 -15.05 -6.22
CA PRO A 403 1.25 -14.60 -7.60
C PRO A 403 2.59 -14.83 -8.30
N ARG A 404 2.54 -15.32 -9.53
CA ARG A 404 3.70 -15.51 -10.40
C ARG A 404 3.46 -14.87 -11.74
N ARG A 405 4.48 -14.27 -12.30
CA ARG A 405 4.44 -13.65 -13.61
C ARG A 405 3.97 -14.61 -14.72
N GLU A 406 4.42 -15.86 -14.66
CA GLU A 406 4.10 -16.88 -15.66
C GLU A 406 2.63 -17.33 -15.64
N THR A 407 1.99 -17.23 -14.47
CA THR A 407 0.58 -17.63 -14.27
C THR A 407 -0.37 -16.45 -14.21
N HIS A 408 0.15 -15.21 -14.33
CA HIS A 408 -0.69 -14.03 -14.34
C HIS A 408 -1.64 -14.04 -15.55
N ARG A 409 -2.88 -13.60 -15.33
CA ARG A 409 -3.90 -13.43 -16.36
C ARG A 409 -4.60 -12.09 -16.17
N LEU A 410 -4.95 -11.45 -17.27
CA LEU A 410 -5.69 -10.19 -17.28
C LEU A 410 -7.20 -10.44 -17.24
N ASP A 411 -7.65 -11.14 -16.22
CA ASP A 411 -9.07 -11.29 -15.91
C ASP A 411 -9.58 -10.02 -15.19
N VAL A 412 -10.90 -9.87 -15.07
CA VAL A 412 -11.50 -8.77 -14.32
C VAL A 412 -10.97 -8.76 -12.88
N GLY A 413 -10.53 -7.59 -12.42
CA GLY A 413 -9.90 -7.41 -11.12
C GLY A 413 -8.38 -7.66 -11.09
N ALA A 414 -7.77 -8.18 -12.16
CA ALA A 414 -6.31 -8.33 -12.26
C ALA A 414 -5.63 -6.97 -12.49
N ARG A 415 -4.51 -6.73 -11.82
CA ARG A 415 -3.68 -5.55 -12.08
C ARG A 415 -2.90 -5.73 -13.38
N LEU A 416 -2.83 -4.69 -14.19
CA LEU A 416 -1.98 -4.62 -15.39
C LEU A 416 -0.60 -4.07 -15.02
N PRO A 417 0.45 -4.91 -15.01
CA PRO A 417 1.83 -4.44 -14.80
C PRO A 417 2.39 -3.68 -16.00
N GLY A 418 3.40 -2.85 -15.75
CA GLY A 418 4.14 -2.16 -16.79
C GLY A 418 3.55 -0.84 -17.22
N GLN A 419 3.95 -0.35 -18.39
CA GLN A 419 3.51 0.93 -18.89
C GLN A 419 2.03 0.91 -19.26
N VAL A 420 1.28 1.85 -18.69
CA VAL A 420 -0.08 2.18 -19.08
C VAL A 420 -0.05 3.64 -19.48
N PRO A 421 -0.72 4.04 -20.57
CA PRO A 421 -0.81 5.45 -20.92
C PRO A 421 -1.20 6.30 -19.71
N PRO A 422 -0.51 7.43 -19.47
CA PRO A 422 -0.85 8.30 -18.35
C PRO A 422 -2.26 8.85 -18.55
N GLY A 423 -3.03 8.93 -17.47
CA GLY A 423 -4.36 9.52 -17.52
C GLY A 423 -5.19 9.20 -16.27
N ASP A 424 -6.06 10.14 -15.96
CA ASP A 424 -7.00 10.06 -14.83
C ASP A 424 -8.25 9.24 -15.20
N HIS A 425 -8.26 8.63 -16.37
CA HIS A 425 -9.41 7.99 -16.99
C HIS A 425 -9.16 6.50 -17.24
N HIS A 426 -10.24 5.79 -17.56
CA HIS A 426 -10.15 4.42 -18.04
C HIS A 426 -9.38 4.35 -19.36
N VAL A 427 -8.56 3.31 -19.52
CA VAL A 427 -7.77 3.09 -20.73
C VAL A 427 -8.20 1.77 -21.37
N LEU A 428 -8.60 1.82 -22.64
CA LEU A 428 -8.86 0.64 -23.44
C LEU A 428 -7.58 0.22 -24.16
N LEU A 429 -7.06 -0.93 -23.80
CA LEU A 429 -5.84 -1.48 -24.41
C LEU A 429 -6.19 -2.66 -25.31
N HIS A 430 -5.83 -2.55 -26.58
CA HIS A 430 -6.09 -3.57 -27.60
C HIS A 430 -4.94 -4.56 -27.72
N HIS A 431 -5.27 -5.81 -28.00
CA HIS A 431 -4.30 -6.78 -28.44
C HIS A 431 -3.62 -6.28 -29.74
N PRO A 432 -2.28 -6.38 -29.88
CA PRO A 432 -1.58 -5.84 -31.05
C PRO A 432 -2.04 -6.42 -32.39
N ALA A 433 -2.54 -7.65 -32.39
CA ALA A 433 -3.06 -8.30 -33.62
C ALA A 433 -4.50 -7.95 -33.98
N VAL A 434 -5.21 -7.13 -33.16
CA VAL A 434 -6.59 -6.71 -33.45
C VAL A 434 -6.61 -5.60 -34.52
N PRO A 435 -7.31 -5.78 -35.65
CA PRO A 435 -7.41 -4.77 -36.69
C PRO A 435 -8.01 -3.46 -36.20
N ALA A 436 -7.56 -2.33 -36.75
CA ALA A 436 -8.01 -0.99 -36.34
C ALA A 436 -9.54 -0.78 -36.37
N PRO A 437 -10.32 -1.31 -37.36
CA PRO A 437 -11.78 -1.17 -37.36
C PRO A 437 -12.49 -1.84 -36.17
N LEU A 438 -11.87 -2.83 -35.54
CA LEU A 438 -12.42 -3.53 -34.38
C LEU A 438 -12.02 -2.89 -33.03
N ARG A 439 -11.31 -1.76 -33.08
CA ARG A 439 -10.85 -1.04 -31.89
C ARG A 439 -11.86 0.00 -31.37
N ALA A 440 -13.06 0.05 -31.94
CA ALA A 440 -14.11 0.90 -31.41
C ALA A 440 -14.67 0.34 -30.10
N LEU A 441 -14.81 1.22 -29.12
CA LEU A 441 -15.50 0.89 -27.86
C LEU A 441 -16.99 0.68 -28.15
N PRO A 442 -17.61 -0.38 -27.61
CA PRO A 442 -19.06 -0.43 -27.55
C PRO A 442 -19.58 0.81 -26.80
N ALA A 443 -20.64 1.43 -27.31
CA ALA A 443 -21.23 2.61 -26.71
C ALA A 443 -21.64 2.39 -25.24
N GLU A 444 -22.00 1.14 -24.89
CA GLU A 444 -22.36 0.72 -23.53
C GLU A 444 -21.18 0.75 -22.55
N VAL A 445 -19.94 0.68 -23.03
CA VAL A 445 -18.71 0.69 -22.23
C VAL A 445 -18.10 2.10 -22.14
N ALA A 446 -18.36 2.95 -23.16
CA ALA A 446 -17.77 4.28 -23.23
C ALA A 446 -18.34 5.24 -22.18
N GLY A 447 -19.64 5.10 -21.83
CA GLY A 447 -20.32 6.06 -20.96
C GLY A 447 -20.08 7.52 -21.42
N GLU A 448 -20.22 8.48 -20.51
CA GLU A 448 -19.92 9.89 -20.77
C GLU A 448 -18.44 10.26 -20.53
N ARG A 449 -17.57 9.28 -20.19
CA ARG A 449 -16.18 9.54 -19.84
C ARG A 449 -15.26 9.36 -21.03
N PRO A 450 -14.23 10.21 -21.17
CA PRO A 450 -13.19 9.97 -22.15
C PRO A 450 -12.44 8.69 -21.78
N VAL A 451 -12.35 7.77 -22.74
CA VAL A 451 -11.57 6.54 -22.61
C VAL A 451 -10.36 6.67 -23.55
N HIS A 452 -9.18 6.69 -22.98
CA HIS A 452 -7.97 6.67 -23.74
C HIS A 452 -7.77 5.29 -24.38
N GLN A 453 -7.24 5.28 -25.60
CA GLN A 453 -6.95 4.04 -26.32
C GLN A 453 -5.46 3.84 -26.47
N GLY A 454 -5.05 2.59 -26.38
CA GLY A 454 -3.66 2.18 -26.52
C GLY A 454 -3.56 0.76 -27.03
N THR A 455 -2.34 0.26 -27.12
CA THR A 455 -2.05 -1.11 -27.52
C THR A 455 -1.26 -1.80 -26.44
N LEU A 456 -1.63 -3.01 -26.08
CA LEU A 456 -0.88 -3.85 -25.17
C LEU A 456 0.51 -4.16 -25.76
N THR A 457 1.52 -4.20 -24.94
CA THR A 457 2.80 -4.80 -25.32
C THR A 457 2.62 -6.29 -25.63
N SER A 458 3.52 -6.90 -26.39
CA SER A 458 3.47 -8.33 -26.67
C SER A 458 3.41 -9.17 -25.38
N ARG A 459 4.11 -8.74 -24.34
CA ARG A 459 4.11 -9.38 -23.03
C ARG A 459 2.75 -9.27 -22.35
N GLN A 460 2.18 -8.07 -22.28
CA GLN A 460 0.85 -7.85 -21.70
C GLN A 460 -0.22 -8.65 -22.47
N ALA A 461 -0.12 -8.70 -23.79
CA ALA A 461 -1.04 -9.45 -24.64
C ALA A 461 -0.98 -10.96 -24.36
N SER A 462 0.17 -11.51 -23.94
CA SER A 462 0.31 -12.93 -23.59
C SER A 462 -0.47 -13.34 -22.33
N TRP A 463 -0.90 -12.37 -21.53
CA TRP A 463 -1.72 -12.60 -20.32
C TRP A 463 -3.22 -12.53 -20.57
N LEU A 464 -3.64 -12.13 -21.77
CA LEU A 464 -5.05 -12.09 -22.12
C LEU A 464 -5.68 -13.49 -22.09
N PRO A 465 -6.94 -13.63 -21.65
CA PRO A 465 -7.71 -14.84 -21.86
C PRO A 465 -7.83 -15.20 -23.34
N VAL A 466 -7.96 -16.48 -23.61
CA VAL A 466 -8.16 -16.98 -25.00
C VAL A 466 -9.41 -16.34 -25.62
N GLY A 467 -9.25 -15.76 -26.80
CA GLY A 467 -10.33 -15.08 -27.52
C GLY A 467 -10.57 -13.62 -27.11
N ALA A 468 -9.84 -13.09 -26.12
CA ALA A 468 -9.89 -11.67 -25.78
C ALA A 468 -9.14 -10.82 -26.82
N GLY A 469 -9.72 -9.67 -27.16
CA GLY A 469 -9.14 -8.70 -28.10
C GLY A 469 -8.70 -7.41 -27.45
N ALA A 470 -9.25 -7.09 -26.29
CA ALA A 470 -8.91 -5.87 -25.53
C ALA A 470 -9.25 -6.03 -24.05
N VAL A 471 -8.67 -5.14 -23.24
CA VAL A 471 -9.04 -4.95 -21.83
C VAL A 471 -9.33 -3.48 -21.56
N LEU A 472 -10.34 -3.23 -20.76
CA LEU A 472 -10.60 -1.93 -20.18
C LEU A 472 -9.90 -1.87 -18.82
N VAL A 473 -9.01 -0.91 -18.65
CA VAL A 473 -8.20 -0.76 -17.43
C VAL A 473 -8.65 0.51 -16.70
N ARG A 474 -8.88 0.37 -15.41
CA ARG A 474 -9.26 1.48 -14.51
C ARG A 474 -8.04 2.36 -14.20
N PRO A 475 -8.26 3.59 -13.66
CA PRO A 475 -7.16 4.48 -13.25
C PRO A 475 -6.20 3.86 -12.22
N ASP A 476 -6.68 2.94 -11.37
CA ASP A 476 -5.86 2.17 -10.41
C ASP A 476 -5.13 0.97 -11.03
N ARG A 477 -5.09 0.89 -12.37
CA ARG A 477 -4.44 -0.15 -13.19
C ARG A 477 -5.06 -1.54 -13.09
N HIS A 478 -6.27 -1.68 -12.56
CA HIS A 478 -6.97 -2.97 -12.55
C HIS A 478 -7.92 -3.10 -13.74
N VAL A 479 -8.05 -4.31 -14.23
CA VAL A 479 -8.94 -4.65 -15.35
C VAL A 479 -10.40 -4.52 -14.92
N ALA A 480 -11.13 -3.64 -15.58
CA ALA A 480 -12.57 -3.46 -15.40
C ALA A 480 -13.38 -4.44 -16.26
N ALA A 481 -12.92 -4.68 -17.49
CA ALA A 481 -13.57 -5.57 -18.42
C ALA A 481 -12.58 -6.20 -19.40
N VAL A 482 -12.90 -7.41 -19.86
CA VAL A 482 -12.20 -8.13 -20.94
C VAL A 482 -13.14 -8.20 -22.13
N LEU A 483 -12.70 -7.70 -23.28
CA LEU A 483 -13.50 -7.63 -24.49
C LEU A 483 -13.06 -8.69 -25.51
N PRO A 484 -13.98 -9.34 -26.24
CA PRO A 484 -13.66 -10.34 -27.23
C PRO A 484 -12.89 -9.76 -28.44
N ALA A 485 -12.10 -10.60 -29.11
CA ALA A 485 -11.36 -10.22 -30.31
C ALA A 485 -12.24 -9.97 -31.53
N ARG A 486 -13.45 -10.55 -31.55
CA ARG A 486 -14.46 -10.35 -32.59
C ARG A 486 -15.74 -9.88 -31.94
N GLN A 487 -16.39 -8.85 -32.48
CA GLN A 487 -17.80 -8.61 -32.16
C GLN A 487 -18.59 -9.84 -32.65
N PRO A 488 -19.49 -10.41 -31.83
CA PRO A 488 -20.44 -11.36 -32.38
C PRO A 488 -21.22 -10.62 -33.47
N ASP A 489 -21.45 -11.28 -34.63
CA ASP A 489 -22.38 -10.80 -35.63
C ASP A 489 -23.67 -10.41 -34.92
N PRO A 490 -24.29 -9.27 -35.26
CA PRO A 490 -25.54 -8.87 -34.64
C PRO A 490 -26.59 -9.95 -35.01
N ALA A 491 -26.74 -10.93 -34.12
CA ALA A 491 -27.82 -11.86 -34.24
C ALA A 491 -29.15 -11.10 -34.10
N PRO A 492 -30.16 -11.37 -34.95
CA PRO A 492 -31.47 -10.76 -34.82
C PRO A 492 -32.10 -11.29 -33.51
N GLY A 493 -32.08 -10.53 -32.46
CA GLY A 493 -32.58 -10.89 -31.13
C GLY A 493 -31.59 -10.52 -30.03
N ALA A 494 -31.55 -9.23 -29.68
CA ALA A 494 -30.67 -8.73 -28.64
C ALA A 494 -30.94 -9.41 -27.30
N HIS A 495 -30.13 -10.38 -26.94
CA HIS A 495 -29.94 -10.73 -25.55
C HIS A 495 -29.01 -9.69 -24.93
N ARG A 496 -29.55 -8.88 -24.03
CA ARG A 496 -28.80 -8.01 -23.13
C ARG A 496 -27.72 -8.86 -22.45
N ILE A 497 -26.48 -8.64 -22.83
CA ILE A 497 -25.36 -9.04 -22.00
C ILE A 497 -25.44 -8.10 -20.80
N HIS A 498 -25.88 -8.64 -19.66
CA HIS A 498 -25.67 -7.99 -18.40
C HIS A 498 -24.15 -7.97 -18.17
N ALA A 499 -23.49 -6.93 -18.67
CA ALA A 499 -22.25 -6.49 -18.12
C ALA A 499 -22.60 -5.87 -16.75
N GLU A 500 -22.59 -6.67 -15.70
CA GLU A 500 -22.37 -6.18 -14.34
C GLU A 500 -20.93 -5.67 -14.24
N ALA A 501 -20.60 -4.71 -15.08
CA ALA A 501 -19.51 -3.79 -14.86
C ALA A 501 -20.11 -2.64 -14.07
N SER A 502 -19.96 -2.69 -12.74
CA SER A 502 -20.16 -1.51 -11.91
C SER A 502 -19.21 -0.43 -12.42
N LEU A 503 -19.72 0.44 -13.28
CA LEU A 503 -19.08 1.70 -13.69
C LEU A 503 -19.31 2.74 -12.62
#